data_4c1075afa2c55ee64ef78088d499a966
#
_entry.id   4c1075afa2c55ee64ef78088d499a966
#
_cell.length_a   1.000
_cell.length_b   1.000
_cell.length_c   1.000
_cell.angle_alpha   90.00
_cell.angle_beta   90.00
_cell.angle_gamma   90.00
#
_symmetry.space_group_name_H-M   'P 1'
#
loop_
_entity.id
_entity.type
_entity.pdbx_description
1 polymer ?
#
loop_
_entity_poly.entity_id
_entity_poly.type
_entity_poly.pdbx_seq_one_letter_code
_entity_poly.pdbx_strand_id
1 'polypeptide(L)'
;MVGIGPGSYENMTQRAQEALRACDVIVGYTVYIDLVKEHFPDKQMLTTPMRREVERCRLAFEQAQQGKTVAMICSGDAGIYGMTGVMEELRAEYPGVELETVPGISAVISGAAILGAPLMHDFAVISLSDLLTPWEKIEKRLESAAAADFVICLYNPSSHKRKDYLQRACEIVLRHASPETVCGVARNIGREGVGIDVMPLAQLRDTEVDMFSTVFIGNSQTKNIGGKMVTPRGYTI
;
A
#
# COMPACT_ATOMS: atom_id res chain seq x y z
N MET A 1 13.16 -7.66 7.33
CA MET A 1 12.22 -7.07 6.35
C MET A 1 11.73 -5.74 6.87
N VAL A 2 11.84 -4.63 6.13
CA VAL A 2 11.56 -3.28 6.64
C VAL A 2 10.56 -2.55 5.75
N GLY A 3 9.42 -2.14 6.32
CA GLY A 3 8.48 -1.22 5.70
C GLY A 3 8.98 0.23 5.86
N ILE A 4 9.27 0.90 4.74
CA ILE A 4 9.84 2.27 4.77
C ILE A 4 8.79 3.38 4.81
N GLY A 5 7.53 3.05 5.00
CA GLY A 5 6.47 4.04 4.98
C GLY A 5 6.10 4.54 3.58
N PRO A 6 5.35 5.63 3.47
CA PRO A 6 4.74 6.06 2.21
C PRO A 6 5.74 6.66 1.20
N GLY A 7 6.91 7.12 1.65
CA GLY A 7 7.91 7.64 0.70
C GLY A 7 8.92 8.63 1.25
N SER A 8 8.54 9.52 2.17
CA SER A 8 9.49 10.46 2.77
C SER A 8 10.17 9.90 4.02
N TYR A 9 11.38 10.37 4.29
CA TYR A 9 12.16 9.96 5.46
C TYR A 9 11.45 10.29 6.79
N GLU A 10 10.76 11.41 6.88
CA GLU A 10 10.03 11.88 8.07
C GLU A 10 8.83 10.97 8.40
N ASN A 11 8.28 10.29 7.39
CA ASN A 11 7.18 9.34 7.56
C ASN A 11 7.66 7.90 7.80
N MET A 12 8.96 7.67 7.88
CA MET A 12 9.54 6.39 8.25
C MET A 12 9.46 6.22 9.76
N THR A 13 9.06 5.04 10.24
CA THR A 13 9.08 4.79 11.68
C THR A 13 10.51 4.87 12.22
N GLN A 14 10.69 5.30 13.47
CA GLN A 14 12.01 5.34 14.11
C GLN A 14 12.70 3.98 14.03
N ARG A 15 11.98 2.88 14.27
CA ARG A 15 12.52 1.51 14.19
C ARG A 15 13.00 1.16 12.78
N ALA A 16 12.29 1.61 11.73
CA ALA A 16 12.73 1.42 10.35
C ALA A 16 14.04 2.19 10.08
N GLN A 17 14.13 3.45 10.52
CA GLN A 17 15.34 4.23 10.40
C GLN A 17 16.53 3.59 11.14
N GLU A 18 16.30 3.09 12.36
CA GLU A 18 17.31 2.40 13.15
C GLU A 18 17.78 1.11 12.47
N ALA A 19 16.85 0.31 11.95
CA ALA A 19 17.18 -0.92 11.20
C ALA A 19 18.02 -0.62 9.94
N LEU A 20 17.69 0.45 9.20
CA LEU A 20 18.47 0.85 8.04
C LEU A 20 19.85 1.42 8.40
N ARG A 21 19.99 2.10 9.55
CA ARG A 21 21.32 2.54 10.03
C ARG A 21 22.18 1.38 10.49
N ALA A 22 21.59 0.37 11.10
CA ALA A 22 22.31 -0.76 11.68
C ALA A 22 22.72 -1.84 10.66
N CYS A 23 22.07 -1.91 9.48
CA CYS A 23 22.37 -2.93 8.48
C CYS A 23 23.66 -2.63 7.70
N ASP A 24 24.24 -3.69 7.09
CA ASP A 24 25.38 -3.58 6.15
C ASP A 24 24.88 -3.38 4.73
N VAL A 25 23.74 -4.01 4.40
CA VAL A 25 23.20 -4.07 3.02
C VAL A 25 21.73 -3.73 3.03
N ILE A 26 21.32 -2.87 2.11
CA ILE A 26 19.92 -2.58 1.81
C ILE A 26 19.56 -3.22 0.46
N VAL A 27 18.56 -4.10 0.46
CA VAL A 27 18.04 -4.77 -0.74
C VAL A 27 16.64 -4.26 -1.04
N GLY A 28 16.36 -3.88 -2.28
CA GLY A 28 15.04 -3.35 -2.62
C GLY A 28 14.74 -3.28 -4.11
N TYR A 29 13.49 -2.98 -4.44
CA TYR A 29 13.13 -2.53 -5.77
C TYR A 29 13.76 -1.18 -6.05
N THR A 30 14.25 -0.96 -7.28
CA THR A 30 15.02 0.24 -7.65
C THR A 30 14.37 1.54 -7.20
N VAL A 31 13.07 1.71 -7.46
CA VAL A 31 12.31 2.92 -7.05
C VAL A 31 12.29 3.12 -5.53
N TYR A 32 12.30 2.04 -4.74
CA TYR A 32 12.33 2.16 -3.27
C TYR A 32 13.73 2.45 -2.74
N ILE A 33 14.76 1.92 -3.40
CA ILE A 33 16.15 2.28 -3.10
C ILE A 33 16.37 3.77 -3.35
N ASP A 34 15.83 4.33 -4.43
CA ASP A 34 15.94 5.76 -4.74
C ASP A 34 15.35 6.66 -3.65
N LEU A 35 14.34 6.18 -2.90
CA LEU A 35 13.76 6.94 -1.78
C LEU A 35 14.66 7.00 -0.53
N VAL A 36 15.60 6.07 -0.38
CA VAL A 36 16.38 5.94 0.86
C VAL A 36 17.87 6.20 0.67
N LYS A 37 18.41 6.09 -0.54
CA LYS A 37 19.85 6.11 -0.81
C LYS A 37 20.57 7.38 -0.32
N GLU A 38 19.91 8.53 -0.36
CA GLU A 38 20.50 9.80 0.08
C GLU A 38 20.60 9.89 1.61
N HIS A 39 19.73 9.17 2.34
CA HIS A 39 19.72 9.13 3.79
C HIS A 39 20.65 8.08 4.38
N PHE A 40 21.09 7.11 3.58
CA PHE A 40 21.98 6.00 4.00
C PHE A 40 23.11 5.79 2.98
N PRO A 41 23.94 6.82 2.71
CA PRO A 41 24.94 6.78 1.62
C PRO A 41 26.11 5.80 1.89
N ASP A 42 26.31 5.40 3.11
CA ASP A 42 27.33 4.46 3.57
C ASP A 42 26.93 2.98 3.40
N LYS A 43 25.71 2.69 3.02
CA LYS A 43 25.19 1.33 2.90
C LYS A 43 25.40 0.75 1.50
N GLN A 44 25.73 -0.54 1.43
CA GLN A 44 25.69 -1.25 0.17
C GLN A 44 24.23 -1.38 -0.31
N MET A 45 23.93 -0.91 -1.51
CA MET A 45 22.62 -0.98 -2.12
C MET A 45 22.56 -2.07 -3.19
N LEU A 46 21.61 -3.01 -3.07
CA LEU A 46 21.35 -4.05 -4.06
C LEU A 46 19.92 -3.90 -4.57
N THR A 47 19.79 -3.89 -5.89
CA THR A 47 18.49 -3.66 -6.54
C THR A 47 18.11 -4.81 -7.46
N THR A 48 16.81 -5.06 -7.57
CA THR A 48 16.26 -5.89 -8.64
C THR A 48 15.10 -5.16 -9.32
N PRO A 49 14.83 -5.42 -10.60
CA PRO A 49 13.70 -4.81 -11.30
C PRO A 49 12.37 -5.31 -10.77
N MET A 50 11.27 -4.66 -11.20
CA MET A 50 9.90 -5.07 -10.93
C MET A 50 9.65 -6.52 -11.41
N ARG A 51 8.79 -7.26 -10.72
CA ARG A 51 8.43 -8.68 -10.96
C ARG A 51 9.58 -9.67 -10.72
N ARG A 52 10.53 -9.29 -9.87
CA ARG A 52 11.62 -10.17 -9.40
C ARG A 52 11.57 -10.31 -7.88
N GLU A 53 10.36 -10.44 -7.33
CA GLU A 53 10.12 -10.45 -5.89
C GLU A 53 10.86 -11.62 -5.22
N VAL A 54 10.69 -12.84 -5.73
CA VAL A 54 11.36 -14.04 -5.19
C VAL A 54 12.88 -13.94 -5.30
N GLU A 55 13.40 -13.46 -6.45
CA GLU A 55 14.83 -13.25 -6.66
C GLU A 55 15.39 -12.22 -5.66
N ARG A 56 14.66 -11.15 -5.41
CA ARG A 56 15.02 -10.12 -4.42
C ARG A 56 15.08 -10.69 -3.01
N CYS A 57 14.12 -11.54 -2.63
CA CYS A 57 14.14 -12.23 -1.35
C CYS A 57 15.34 -13.17 -1.22
N ARG A 58 15.63 -13.97 -2.24
CA ARG A 58 16.81 -14.84 -2.27
C ARG A 58 18.10 -14.07 -2.14
N LEU A 59 18.24 -12.97 -2.89
CA LEU A 59 19.40 -12.09 -2.80
C LEU A 59 19.61 -11.57 -1.35
N ALA A 60 18.53 -11.18 -0.65
CA ALA A 60 18.63 -10.74 0.74
C ALA A 60 19.10 -11.88 1.66
N PHE A 61 18.55 -13.08 1.54
CA PHE A 61 18.96 -14.25 2.31
C PHE A 61 20.40 -14.66 2.03
N GLU A 62 20.83 -14.67 0.76
CA GLU A 62 22.20 -15.00 0.36
C GLU A 62 23.24 -14.04 0.96
N GLN A 63 22.90 -12.75 1.04
CA GLN A 63 23.75 -11.77 1.74
C GLN A 63 23.79 -12.02 3.25
N ALA A 64 22.65 -12.39 3.87
CA ALA A 64 22.59 -12.72 5.29
C ALA A 64 23.40 -14.00 5.63
N GLN A 65 23.38 -15.03 4.76
CA GLN A 65 24.19 -16.23 4.94
C GLN A 65 25.72 -15.94 4.91
N GLN A 66 26.13 -14.83 4.31
CA GLN A 66 27.51 -14.35 4.35
C GLN A 66 27.87 -13.63 5.65
N GLY A 67 26.97 -13.63 6.63
CA GLY A 67 27.17 -13.01 7.95
C GLY A 67 26.86 -11.52 7.98
N LYS A 68 26.20 -10.97 6.95
CA LYS A 68 25.80 -9.55 6.92
C LYS A 68 24.43 -9.34 7.56
N THR A 69 24.26 -8.19 8.19
CA THR A 69 22.94 -7.69 8.57
C THR A 69 22.28 -7.03 7.35
N VAL A 70 21.15 -7.56 6.90
CA VAL A 70 20.48 -7.15 5.66
C VAL A 70 19.13 -6.52 5.95
N ALA A 71 18.88 -5.34 5.42
CA ALA A 71 17.56 -4.72 5.38
C ALA A 71 16.94 -4.88 4.00
N MET A 72 15.97 -5.77 3.83
CA MET A 72 15.15 -5.82 2.64
C MET A 72 13.99 -4.85 2.79
N ILE A 73 13.86 -3.86 1.89
CA ILE A 73 12.89 -2.78 2.00
C ILE A 73 11.71 -2.93 1.05
N CYS A 74 10.53 -2.45 1.51
CA CYS A 74 9.37 -2.21 0.66
C CYS A 74 8.68 -0.89 1.05
N SER A 75 7.99 -0.26 0.10
CA SER A 75 7.15 0.92 0.36
C SER A 75 5.96 0.55 1.23
N GLY A 76 5.50 1.47 2.06
CA GLY A 76 4.41 1.26 2.98
C GLY A 76 4.79 0.33 4.14
N ASP A 77 3.93 -0.63 4.41
CA ASP A 77 4.12 -1.67 5.43
C ASP A 77 4.65 -2.97 4.82
N ALA A 78 5.47 -3.67 5.58
CA ALA A 78 6.12 -4.90 5.15
C ALA A 78 5.14 -6.09 4.99
N GLY A 79 4.03 -6.10 5.73
CA GLY A 79 3.02 -7.16 5.74
C GLY A 79 1.77 -6.86 4.91
N ILE A 80 1.44 -5.57 4.65
CA ILE A 80 0.25 -5.21 3.86
C ILE A 80 0.61 -5.11 2.39
N TYR A 81 0.38 -6.18 1.63
CA TYR A 81 0.80 -6.37 0.23
C TYR A 81 2.30 -6.16 0.03
N GLY A 82 3.08 -6.26 1.11
CA GLY A 82 4.53 -6.21 1.12
C GLY A 82 5.17 -7.58 0.87
N MET A 83 6.44 -7.70 1.22
CA MET A 83 7.25 -8.87 0.87
C MET A 83 7.46 -9.85 2.03
N THR A 84 6.93 -9.56 3.23
CA THR A 84 7.14 -10.41 4.43
C THR A 84 6.66 -11.85 4.19
N GLY A 85 5.48 -12.03 3.56
CA GLY A 85 4.96 -13.36 3.27
C GLY A 85 5.91 -14.20 2.43
N VAL A 86 6.47 -13.63 1.35
CA VAL A 86 7.44 -14.33 0.49
C VAL A 86 8.73 -14.64 1.23
N MET A 87 9.20 -13.73 2.10
CA MET A 87 10.38 -13.97 2.95
C MET A 87 10.15 -15.14 3.92
N GLU A 88 8.98 -15.19 4.57
CA GLU A 88 8.65 -16.30 5.48
C GLU A 88 8.51 -17.64 4.75
N GLU A 89 7.94 -17.66 3.55
CA GLU A 89 7.85 -18.88 2.73
C GLU A 89 9.24 -19.42 2.32
N LEU A 90 10.17 -18.52 1.99
CA LEU A 90 11.53 -18.89 1.61
C LEU A 90 12.46 -19.22 2.79
N ARG A 91 12.10 -18.80 3.99
CA ARG A 91 12.96 -18.90 5.19
C ARG A 91 13.48 -20.32 5.46
N ALA A 92 12.68 -21.33 5.17
CA ALA A 92 13.06 -22.73 5.35
C ALA A 92 14.26 -23.16 4.47
N GLU A 93 14.49 -22.47 3.35
CA GLU A 93 15.63 -22.74 2.46
C GLU A 93 16.95 -22.14 2.99
N TYR A 94 16.89 -21.28 4.02
CA TYR A 94 18.03 -20.53 4.57
C TYR A 94 18.17 -20.75 6.08
N PRO A 95 18.53 -21.98 6.52
CA PRO A 95 18.66 -22.28 7.95
C PRO A 95 19.76 -21.44 8.59
N GLY A 96 19.52 -20.96 9.81
CA GLY A 96 20.43 -20.11 10.57
C GLY A 96 20.33 -18.61 10.26
N VAL A 97 19.50 -18.19 9.29
CA VAL A 97 19.19 -16.77 9.09
C VAL A 97 17.96 -16.39 9.90
N GLU A 98 18.10 -15.43 10.79
CA GLU A 98 16.98 -14.85 11.53
C GLU A 98 16.26 -13.83 10.66
N LEU A 99 14.93 -13.87 10.64
CA LEU A 99 14.08 -12.93 9.93
C LEU A 99 13.26 -12.12 10.94
N GLU A 100 13.44 -10.81 10.92
CA GLU A 100 12.66 -9.85 11.68
C GLU A 100 11.84 -8.97 10.73
N THR A 101 10.59 -8.69 11.09
CA THR A 101 9.73 -7.74 10.36
C THR A 101 9.59 -6.44 11.12
N VAL A 102 9.98 -5.35 10.48
CA VAL A 102 9.82 -3.99 10.98
C VAL A 102 8.66 -3.33 10.23
N PRO A 103 7.56 -2.97 10.92
CA PRO A 103 6.39 -2.39 10.28
C PRO A 103 6.66 -0.99 9.77
N GLY A 104 5.96 -0.61 8.70
CA GLY A 104 5.95 0.75 8.17
C GLY A 104 4.54 1.33 8.12
N ILE A 105 4.41 2.62 7.85
CA ILE A 105 3.11 3.27 7.68
C ILE A 105 2.56 2.91 6.30
N SER A 106 1.52 2.10 6.26
CA SER A 106 0.89 1.66 5.01
C SER A 106 0.16 2.80 4.30
N ALA A 107 0.02 2.71 2.97
CA ALA A 107 -0.70 3.68 2.16
C ALA A 107 -2.18 3.86 2.58
N VAL A 108 -2.82 2.85 3.15
CA VAL A 108 -4.18 2.97 3.70
C VAL A 108 -4.22 3.96 4.86
N ILE A 109 -3.24 3.92 5.77
CA ILE A 109 -3.19 4.82 6.92
C ILE A 109 -2.76 6.22 6.50
N SER A 110 -1.67 6.34 5.75
CA SER A 110 -1.15 7.63 5.31
C SER A 110 -2.07 8.35 4.31
N GLY A 111 -2.73 7.60 3.42
CA GLY A 111 -3.74 8.14 2.51
C GLY A 111 -4.99 8.63 3.24
N ALA A 112 -5.47 7.86 4.22
CA ALA A 112 -6.59 8.28 5.05
C ALA A 112 -6.28 9.60 5.80
N ALA A 113 -5.08 9.74 6.34
CA ALA A 113 -4.65 10.92 7.09
C ALA A 113 -4.67 12.20 6.23
N ILE A 114 -4.23 12.13 4.97
CA ILE A 114 -4.26 13.30 4.08
C ILE A 114 -5.66 13.60 3.51
N LEU A 115 -6.50 12.56 3.32
CA LEU A 115 -7.89 12.71 2.88
C LEU A 115 -8.80 13.28 3.98
N GLY A 116 -8.49 13.03 5.26
CA GLY A 116 -9.29 13.46 6.41
C GLY A 116 -9.45 12.35 7.44
N ALA A 117 -10.65 11.81 7.60
CA ALA A 117 -10.94 10.73 8.54
C ALA A 117 -11.90 9.68 7.93
N PRO A 118 -11.55 9.04 6.80
CA PRO A 118 -12.45 8.07 6.14
C PRO A 118 -12.59 6.75 6.91
N LEU A 119 -11.62 6.37 7.74
CA LEU A 119 -11.50 5.05 8.36
C LEU A 119 -11.99 5.01 9.83
N MET A 120 -13.03 5.77 10.15
CA MET A 120 -13.57 5.81 11.52
C MET A 120 -14.58 4.69 11.81
N HIS A 121 -14.96 3.91 10.80
CA HIS A 121 -15.73 2.66 10.87
C HIS A 121 -14.94 1.51 10.29
N ASP A 122 -15.56 0.32 10.22
CA ASP A 122 -14.93 -0.87 9.64
C ASP A 122 -14.59 -0.64 8.17
N PHE A 123 -13.44 -1.16 7.77
CA PHE A 123 -12.96 -0.99 6.41
C PHE A 123 -12.30 -2.26 5.88
N ALA A 124 -12.34 -2.41 4.57
CA ALA A 124 -11.67 -3.49 3.84
C ALA A 124 -10.52 -2.93 2.99
N VAL A 125 -9.40 -3.63 2.97
CA VAL A 125 -8.26 -3.33 2.08
C VAL A 125 -8.24 -4.38 0.99
N ILE A 126 -8.39 -3.97 -0.28
CA ILE A 126 -8.51 -4.87 -1.43
C ILE A 126 -7.51 -4.43 -2.52
N SER A 127 -6.66 -5.36 -2.95
CA SER A 127 -5.80 -5.14 -4.12
C SER A 127 -6.54 -5.53 -5.39
N LEU A 128 -6.53 -4.65 -6.39
CA LEU A 128 -7.06 -4.93 -7.73
C LEU A 128 -6.06 -5.68 -8.62
N SER A 129 -4.90 -6.08 -8.09
CA SER A 129 -3.92 -6.85 -8.85
C SER A 129 -4.36 -8.30 -9.02
N ASP A 130 -4.57 -8.70 -10.27
CA ASP A 130 -4.94 -10.07 -10.67
C ASP A 130 -3.73 -10.97 -11.00
N LEU A 131 -2.52 -10.52 -10.70
CA LEU A 131 -1.30 -11.29 -11.01
C LEU A 131 -1.22 -12.61 -10.25
N LEU A 132 -1.67 -12.61 -8.99
CA LEU A 132 -1.63 -13.79 -8.09
C LEU A 132 -3.02 -14.16 -7.55
N THR A 133 -4.02 -13.34 -7.81
CA THR A 133 -5.39 -13.56 -7.33
C THR A 133 -6.35 -13.44 -8.52
N PRO A 134 -7.11 -14.48 -8.88
CA PRO A 134 -8.07 -14.41 -9.98
C PRO A 134 -9.09 -13.27 -9.79
N TRP A 135 -9.47 -12.61 -10.89
CA TRP A 135 -10.36 -11.45 -10.86
C TRP A 135 -11.72 -11.78 -10.19
N GLU A 136 -12.27 -12.95 -10.43
CA GLU A 136 -13.54 -13.40 -9.84
C GLU A 136 -13.47 -13.40 -8.29
N LYS A 137 -12.30 -13.67 -7.73
CA LYS A 137 -12.09 -13.62 -6.28
C LYS A 137 -12.02 -12.17 -5.77
N ILE A 138 -11.42 -11.27 -6.56
CA ILE A 138 -11.38 -9.82 -6.27
C ILE A 138 -12.79 -9.25 -6.33
N GLU A 139 -13.54 -9.57 -7.38
CA GLU A 139 -14.94 -9.17 -7.57
C GLU A 139 -15.82 -9.59 -6.39
N LYS A 140 -15.73 -10.87 -5.97
CA LYS A 140 -16.48 -11.36 -4.80
C LYS A 140 -16.14 -10.60 -3.51
N ARG A 141 -14.88 -10.21 -3.33
CA ARG A 141 -14.46 -9.42 -2.16
C ARG A 141 -15.04 -8.00 -2.20
N LEU A 142 -15.02 -7.35 -3.37
CA LEU A 142 -15.62 -6.03 -3.59
C LEU A 142 -17.13 -6.07 -3.33
N GLU A 143 -17.83 -7.04 -3.91
CA GLU A 143 -19.26 -7.28 -3.72
C GLU A 143 -19.61 -7.44 -2.23
N SER A 144 -18.86 -8.30 -1.53
CA SER A 144 -19.12 -8.58 -0.11
C SER A 144 -18.86 -7.37 0.78
N ALA A 145 -17.78 -6.62 0.52
CA ALA A 145 -17.46 -5.43 1.29
C ALA A 145 -18.47 -4.30 1.05
N ALA A 146 -18.90 -4.10 -0.20
CA ALA A 146 -19.90 -3.10 -0.54
C ALA A 146 -21.27 -3.45 0.04
N ALA A 147 -21.71 -4.71 -0.06
CA ALA A 147 -22.97 -5.20 0.50
C ALA A 147 -23.02 -5.07 2.05
N ALA A 148 -21.88 -5.16 2.71
CA ALA A 148 -21.77 -4.99 4.18
C ALA A 148 -21.51 -3.54 4.61
N ASP A 149 -21.58 -2.58 3.70
CA ASP A 149 -21.38 -1.13 3.95
C ASP A 149 -20.00 -0.79 4.56
N PHE A 150 -18.95 -1.52 4.18
CA PHE A 150 -17.58 -1.20 4.58
C PHE A 150 -17.06 0.03 3.81
N VAL A 151 -16.16 0.79 4.45
CA VAL A 151 -15.26 1.67 3.69
C VAL A 151 -14.26 0.79 2.96
N ILE A 152 -14.06 1.00 1.64
CA ILE A 152 -13.19 0.14 0.83
C ILE A 152 -11.95 0.91 0.40
N CYS A 153 -10.76 0.38 0.74
CA CYS A 153 -9.47 0.91 0.31
C CYS A 153 -8.89 0.04 -0.80
N LEU A 154 -8.68 0.63 -1.98
CA LEU A 154 -8.17 -0.09 -3.15
C LEU A 154 -6.68 0.17 -3.34
N TYR A 155 -5.90 -0.91 -3.40
CA TYR A 155 -4.50 -0.93 -3.80
C TYR A 155 -4.36 -1.40 -5.25
N ASN A 156 -3.31 -0.94 -5.92
CA ASN A 156 -3.04 -1.28 -7.32
C ASN A 156 -4.24 -0.99 -8.25
N PRO A 157 -4.84 0.22 -8.16
CA PRO A 157 -6.09 0.52 -8.85
C PRO A 157 -5.94 0.55 -10.38
N SER A 158 -4.71 0.73 -10.88
CA SER A 158 -4.41 0.72 -12.31
C SER A 158 -2.98 0.27 -12.60
N SER A 159 -2.75 -0.20 -13.81
CA SER A 159 -1.43 -0.43 -14.41
C SER A 159 -1.53 -0.38 -15.93
N HIS A 160 -0.39 -0.41 -16.65
CA HIS A 160 -0.40 -0.41 -18.12
C HIS A 160 -1.31 -1.46 -18.77
N LYS A 161 -1.49 -2.63 -18.13
CA LYS A 161 -2.33 -3.72 -18.61
C LYS A 161 -3.73 -3.79 -17.99
N ARG A 162 -4.01 -2.94 -16.98
CA ARG A 162 -5.22 -2.98 -16.15
C ARG A 162 -5.78 -1.56 -15.98
N LYS A 163 -6.05 -0.91 -17.10
CA LYS A 163 -6.55 0.48 -17.10
C LYS A 163 -8.00 0.60 -16.67
N ASP A 164 -8.79 -0.44 -16.91
CA ASP A 164 -10.24 -0.52 -16.65
C ASP A 164 -10.58 -1.09 -15.25
N TYR A 165 -9.59 -1.50 -14.45
CA TYR A 165 -9.87 -2.21 -13.20
C TYR A 165 -10.52 -1.32 -12.14
N LEU A 166 -10.17 -0.04 -12.05
CA LEU A 166 -10.89 0.90 -11.18
C LEU A 166 -12.34 1.05 -11.62
N GLN A 167 -12.59 1.24 -12.92
CA GLN A 167 -13.94 1.33 -13.47
C GLN A 167 -14.76 0.09 -13.11
N ARG A 168 -14.25 -1.11 -13.37
CA ARG A 168 -14.90 -2.38 -13.01
C ARG A 168 -15.19 -2.50 -11.53
N ALA A 169 -14.24 -2.10 -10.66
CA ALA A 169 -14.43 -2.10 -9.22
C ALA A 169 -15.55 -1.15 -8.79
N CYS A 170 -15.59 0.07 -9.36
CA CYS A 170 -16.68 1.03 -9.10
C CYS A 170 -18.04 0.51 -9.57
N GLU A 171 -18.12 -0.15 -10.73
CA GLU A 171 -19.36 -0.74 -11.25
C GLU A 171 -19.90 -1.86 -10.33
N ILE A 172 -19.01 -2.64 -9.71
CA ILE A 172 -19.40 -3.63 -8.71
C ILE A 172 -19.97 -2.93 -7.45
N VAL A 173 -19.27 -1.93 -6.94
CA VAL A 173 -19.68 -1.20 -5.72
C VAL A 173 -21.00 -0.45 -5.97
N LEU A 174 -21.22 0.12 -7.15
CA LEU A 174 -22.46 0.81 -7.54
C LEU A 174 -23.73 -0.07 -7.52
N ARG A 175 -23.58 -1.39 -7.43
CA ARG A 175 -24.72 -2.31 -7.21
C ARG A 175 -25.28 -2.22 -5.81
N HIS A 176 -24.51 -1.70 -4.85
CA HIS A 176 -24.81 -1.66 -3.41
C HIS A 176 -24.76 -0.25 -2.82
N ALA A 177 -24.00 0.66 -3.42
CA ALA A 177 -23.76 2.01 -2.94
C ALA A 177 -24.38 3.06 -3.90
N SER A 178 -24.70 4.24 -3.35
CA SER A 178 -25.19 5.36 -4.15
C SER A 178 -24.12 5.89 -5.09
N PRO A 179 -24.49 6.35 -6.32
CA PRO A 179 -23.59 7.10 -7.18
C PRO A 179 -22.97 8.33 -6.51
N GLU A 180 -23.64 8.91 -5.52
CA GLU A 180 -23.20 10.07 -4.72
C GLU A 180 -22.31 9.69 -3.52
N THR A 181 -22.06 8.40 -3.29
CA THR A 181 -21.16 7.95 -2.21
C THR A 181 -19.81 8.66 -2.32
N VAL A 182 -19.38 9.29 -1.22
CA VAL A 182 -18.13 10.06 -1.20
C VAL A 182 -16.93 9.14 -1.29
N CYS A 183 -16.04 9.44 -2.23
CA CYS A 183 -14.81 8.72 -2.47
C CYS A 183 -13.62 9.66 -2.42
N GLY A 184 -12.42 9.11 -2.22
CA GLY A 184 -11.16 9.84 -2.22
C GLY A 184 -10.07 9.12 -3.00
N VAL A 185 -9.21 9.89 -3.66
CA VAL A 185 -7.99 9.39 -4.28
C VAL A 185 -6.81 10.13 -3.66
N ALA A 186 -5.87 9.38 -3.11
CA ALA A 186 -4.60 9.90 -2.59
C ALA A 186 -3.47 9.47 -3.53
N ARG A 187 -2.73 10.44 -4.07
CA ARG A 187 -1.63 10.21 -5.04
C ARG A 187 -0.29 10.60 -4.45
N ASN A 188 0.75 9.86 -4.82
CA ASN A 188 2.15 10.15 -4.47
C ASN A 188 2.36 10.44 -2.98
N ILE A 189 1.70 9.68 -2.10
CA ILE A 189 1.75 9.89 -0.66
C ILE A 189 3.20 9.85 -0.18
N GLY A 190 3.65 10.92 0.51
CA GLY A 190 5.02 11.06 1.01
C GLY A 190 6.09 11.23 -0.08
N ARG A 191 5.69 11.60 -1.30
CA ARG A 191 6.57 11.84 -2.45
C ARG A 191 6.30 13.20 -3.06
N GLU A 192 7.15 13.61 -3.99
CA GLU A 192 6.90 14.83 -4.78
C GLU A 192 5.60 14.70 -5.58
N GLY A 193 4.83 15.79 -5.64
CA GLY A 193 3.52 15.82 -6.32
C GLY A 193 2.41 15.10 -5.54
N VAL A 194 2.48 15.07 -4.20
CA VAL A 194 1.38 14.57 -3.37
C VAL A 194 0.09 15.35 -3.67
N GLY A 195 -1.01 14.63 -3.85
CA GLY A 195 -2.32 15.23 -4.13
C GLY A 195 -3.46 14.39 -3.61
N ILE A 196 -4.59 15.05 -3.36
CA ILE A 196 -5.85 14.40 -3.00
C ILE A 196 -6.99 14.93 -3.86
N ASP A 197 -7.92 14.05 -4.20
CA ASP A 197 -9.22 14.41 -4.76
C ASP A 197 -10.31 13.76 -3.92
N VAL A 198 -11.39 14.51 -3.67
CA VAL A 198 -12.61 14.01 -3.04
C VAL A 198 -13.77 14.21 -4.00
N MET A 199 -14.47 13.13 -4.34
CA MET A 199 -15.48 13.12 -5.41
C MET A 199 -16.55 12.07 -5.15
N PRO A 200 -17.72 12.11 -5.84
CA PRO A 200 -18.70 11.04 -5.78
C PRO A 200 -18.22 9.78 -6.55
N LEU A 201 -18.78 8.62 -6.16
CA LEU A 201 -18.46 7.31 -6.76
C LEU A 201 -18.68 7.28 -8.29
N ALA A 202 -19.73 7.96 -8.75
CA ALA A 202 -19.99 8.08 -10.19
C ALA A 202 -18.85 8.75 -10.96
N GLN A 203 -18.19 9.75 -10.36
CA GLN A 203 -17.02 10.42 -10.95
C GLN A 203 -15.75 9.59 -10.80
N LEU A 204 -15.57 8.91 -9.65
CA LEU A 204 -14.42 8.05 -9.40
C LEU A 204 -14.30 6.97 -10.48
N ARG A 205 -15.42 6.42 -10.94
CA ARG A 205 -15.48 5.39 -11.99
C ARG A 205 -14.69 5.77 -13.25
N ASP A 206 -14.76 7.03 -13.62
CA ASP A 206 -14.15 7.55 -14.85
C ASP A 206 -12.84 8.34 -14.59
N THR A 207 -12.32 8.27 -13.34
CA THR A 207 -11.10 8.97 -12.93
C THR A 207 -9.85 8.16 -13.28
N GLU A 208 -8.88 8.82 -13.91
CA GLU A 208 -7.58 8.21 -14.18
C GLU A 208 -6.76 8.12 -12.88
N VAL A 209 -6.20 6.93 -12.66
CA VAL A 209 -5.32 6.61 -11.54
C VAL A 209 -4.14 5.78 -12.03
N ASP A 210 -3.08 5.75 -11.23
CA ASP A 210 -1.87 4.98 -11.52
C ASP A 210 -1.50 4.03 -10.35
N MET A 211 -0.32 3.42 -10.43
CA MET A 211 0.17 2.51 -9.40
C MET A 211 0.62 3.22 -8.11
N PHE A 212 0.73 4.56 -8.11
CA PHE A 212 1.06 5.37 -6.94
C PHE A 212 -0.17 5.99 -6.29
N SER A 213 -1.35 5.59 -6.75
CA SER A 213 -2.65 6.03 -6.25
C SER A 213 -3.21 5.00 -5.27
N THR A 214 -3.77 5.49 -4.16
CA THR A 214 -4.59 4.69 -3.23
C THR A 214 -6.00 5.28 -3.26
N VAL A 215 -7.00 4.42 -3.51
CA VAL A 215 -8.39 4.85 -3.65
C VAL A 215 -9.18 4.45 -2.41
N PHE A 216 -10.07 5.34 -1.98
CA PHE A 216 -10.97 5.14 -0.85
C PHE A 216 -12.41 5.33 -1.32
N ILE A 217 -13.24 4.32 -1.18
CA ILE A 217 -14.67 4.38 -1.41
C ILE A 217 -15.35 4.40 -0.05
N GLY A 218 -16.11 5.44 0.24
CA GLY A 218 -16.82 5.59 1.50
C GLY A 218 -17.97 4.61 1.66
N ASN A 219 -18.55 4.60 2.85
CA ASN A 219 -19.79 3.88 3.12
C ASN A 219 -21.00 4.84 3.08
N SER A 220 -22.21 4.34 3.44
CA SER A 220 -23.46 5.11 3.44
C SER A 220 -23.43 6.38 4.31
N GLN A 221 -22.51 6.44 5.30
CA GLN A 221 -22.40 7.57 6.24
C GLN A 221 -21.27 8.54 5.90
N THR A 222 -20.39 8.20 4.94
CA THR A 222 -19.26 9.03 4.59
C THR A 222 -19.71 10.35 3.96
N LYS A 223 -19.10 11.47 4.41
CA LYS A 223 -19.42 12.84 3.98
C LYS A 223 -18.18 13.56 3.45
N ASN A 224 -18.43 14.50 2.55
CA ASN A 224 -17.43 15.52 2.20
C ASN A 224 -17.65 16.71 3.13
N ILE A 225 -16.70 16.98 4.02
CA ILE A 225 -16.73 18.11 4.97
C ILE A 225 -15.55 19.03 4.67
N GLY A 226 -15.82 20.17 4.06
CA GLY A 226 -14.77 21.14 3.72
C GLY A 226 -13.69 20.59 2.80
N GLY A 227 -14.05 19.75 1.84
CA GLY A 227 -13.09 19.11 0.91
C GLY A 227 -12.38 17.88 1.50
N LYS A 228 -12.75 17.42 2.69
CA LYS A 228 -12.22 16.23 3.35
C LYS A 228 -13.22 15.09 3.37
N MET A 229 -12.72 13.89 3.17
CA MET A 229 -13.50 12.65 3.28
C MET A 229 -13.58 12.23 4.74
N VAL A 230 -14.80 12.20 5.31
CA VAL A 230 -15.03 11.90 6.74
C VAL A 230 -16.14 10.87 6.88
N THR A 231 -15.87 9.77 7.57
CA THR A 231 -16.89 8.80 7.99
C THR A 231 -17.21 9.05 9.47
N PRO A 232 -18.36 9.62 9.82
CA PRO A 232 -18.71 9.95 11.22
C PRO A 232 -18.77 8.70 12.09
N ARG A 233 -18.24 8.77 13.32
CA ARG A 233 -18.30 7.67 14.29
C ARG A 233 -19.69 7.50 14.91
N GLY A 234 -20.56 8.49 14.76
CA GLY A 234 -21.90 8.48 15.34
C GLY A 234 -22.04 9.26 16.66
N TYR A 235 -21.03 10.09 17.01
CA TYR A 235 -21.17 11.01 18.13
C TYR A 235 -22.23 12.08 17.84
N THR A 236 -23.02 12.41 18.86
CA THR A 236 -23.87 13.61 18.83
C THR A 236 -22.99 14.83 19.12
N ILE A 237 -22.90 15.75 18.19
CA ILE A 237 -22.12 16.98 18.27
C ILE A 237 -23.08 18.15 18.28
#